data_da99d7b14478f5eb3025b2d98bfa2b2d
#
_entry.id   da99d7b14478f5eb3025b2d98bfa2b2d
#
_cell.length_a   1.000
_cell.length_b   1.000
_cell.length_c   1.000
_cell.angle_alpha   90.00
_cell.angle_beta   90.00
_cell.angle_gamma   90.00
#
_symmetry.space_group_name_H-M   'P 1'
#
loop_
_entity.id
_entity.type
_entity.pdbx_description
1 polymer ?
#
loop_
_entity_poly.entity_id
_entity_poly.type
_entity_poly.pdbx_seq_one_letter_code
_entity_poly.pdbx_strand_id
1 'polypeptide(L)'
;MDQDLRARALIVEDEYLFALSLAADMQALGFANCDLAANGQDAFLQAMENTPDIVLMDVNLEGGREGIEAARWLREVCDIPIVFITAHTDSDTVKRIHQQVPDAPVIAKVLYRDSLARTVAVVMS
;
A
#
# COMPACT_ATOMS: atom_id res chain seq x y z
N MET A 1 21.82 8.01 -0.40
CA MET A 1 21.73 9.28 0.10
C MET A 1 20.50 10.04 -0.36
N ASP A 2 20.62 10.78 -1.38
CA ASP A 2 19.53 11.65 -1.77
C ASP A 2 18.31 10.91 -2.24
N GLN A 3 18.48 9.70 -2.77
CA GLN A 3 17.34 8.90 -3.19
C GLN A 3 16.41 8.61 -2.04
N ASP A 4 16.98 8.31 -0.86
CA ASP A 4 16.16 7.98 0.29
C ASP A 4 15.28 9.14 0.71
N LEU A 5 15.83 10.36 0.59
CA LEU A 5 15.07 11.55 0.95
C LEU A 5 13.92 11.81 -0.01
N ARG A 6 13.99 11.24 -1.21
CA ARG A 6 12.93 11.41 -2.20
C ARG A 6 12.00 10.22 -2.29
N ALA A 7 12.26 9.16 -1.54
CA ALA A 7 11.38 8.00 -1.54
C ALA A 7 10.01 8.39 -1.02
N ARG A 8 8.98 7.98 -1.73
CA ARG A 8 7.61 8.38 -1.43
C ARG A 8 6.73 7.14 -1.31
N ALA A 9 5.93 7.09 -0.26
CA ALA A 9 4.96 6.02 -0.06
C ALA A 9 3.56 6.59 -0.09
N LEU A 10 2.63 5.86 -0.68
CA LEU A 10 1.21 6.19 -0.63
C LEU A 10 0.54 5.12 0.23
N ILE A 11 -0.14 5.55 1.28
CA ILE A 11 -0.83 4.65 2.20
C ILE A 11 -2.32 4.84 2.03
N VAL A 12 -3.01 3.77 1.59
CA VAL A 12 -4.43 3.81 1.31
C VAL A 12 -5.15 3.01 2.38
N GLU A 13 -5.74 3.73 3.33
CA GLU A 13 -6.30 3.15 4.54
C GLU A 13 -7.33 4.11 5.10
N ASP A 14 -8.56 3.64 5.36
CA ASP A 14 -9.60 4.52 5.88
C ASP A 14 -9.55 4.69 7.39
N GLU A 15 -8.84 3.83 8.11
CA GLU A 15 -8.62 4.01 9.54
C GLU A 15 -7.44 4.94 9.76
N TYR A 16 -7.73 6.18 10.08
CA TYR A 16 -6.71 7.23 10.13
C TYR A 16 -5.56 6.91 11.08
N LEU A 17 -5.89 6.39 12.27
CA LEU A 17 -4.84 6.09 13.25
C LEU A 17 -3.93 4.98 12.77
N PHE A 18 -4.48 3.98 12.08
CA PHE A 18 -3.65 2.94 11.52
C PHE A 18 -2.79 3.47 10.39
N ALA A 19 -3.35 4.34 9.55
CA ALA A 19 -2.60 4.98 8.48
C ALA A 19 -1.41 5.77 9.02
N LEU A 20 -1.61 6.49 10.12
CA LEU A 20 -0.51 7.24 10.75
C LEU A 20 0.57 6.29 11.27
N SER A 21 0.17 5.17 11.84
CA SER A 21 1.12 4.18 12.32
C SER A 21 1.97 3.63 11.17
N LEU A 22 1.33 3.30 10.05
CA LEU A 22 2.05 2.84 8.86
C LEU A 22 2.99 3.91 8.33
N ALA A 23 2.55 5.17 8.31
CA ALA A 23 3.39 6.26 7.84
C ALA A 23 4.65 6.40 8.71
N ALA A 24 4.50 6.30 10.03
CA ALA A 24 5.64 6.37 10.92
C ALA A 24 6.62 5.24 10.65
N ASP A 25 6.11 4.03 10.45
CA ASP A 25 6.96 2.88 10.17
C ASP A 25 7.67 3.02 8.82
N MET A 26 6.98 3.53 7.81
CA MET A 26 7.58 3.73 6.49
C MET A 26 8.63 4.83 6.53
N GLN A 27 8.41 5.88 7.31
CA GLN A 27 9.41 6.92 7.49
C GLN A 27 10.68 6.35 8.12
N ALA A 28 10.52 5.45 9.07
CA ALA A 28 11.66 4.79 9.70
C ALA A 28 12.43 3.92 8.70
N LEU A 29 11.78 3.48 7.64
CA LEU A 29 12.42 2.68 6.59
C LEU A 29 13.00 3.54 5.47
N GLY A 30 12.93 4.86 5.57
CA GLY A 30 13.55 5.76 4.61
C GLY A 30 12.59 6.47 3.66
N PHE A 31 11.29 6.28 3.82
CA PHE A 31 10.31 6.97 2.97
C PHE A 31 9.93 8.30 3.63
N ALA A 32 10.68 9.33 3.27
CA ALA A 32 10.50 10.65 3.90
C ALA A 32 9.14 11.26 3.60
N ASN A 33 8.54 10.92 2.46
CA ASN A 33 7.25 11.46 2.06
C ASN A 33 6.22 10.35 2.07
N CYS A 34 5.23 10.47 2.97
CA CYS A 34 4.15 9.50 3.07
C CYS A 34 2.83 10.24 2.89
N ASP A 35 2.13 9.94 1.80
CA ASP A 35 0.81 10.51 1.55
C ASP A 35 -0.25 9.52 2.03
N LEU A 36 -1.36 10.05 2.54
CA LEU A 36 -2.46 9.22 3.04
C LEU A 36 -3.68 9.43 2.18
N ALA A 37 -4.35 8.33 1.85
CA ALA A 37 -5.61 8.36 1.12
C ALA A 37 -6.58 7.44 1.84
N ALA A 38 -7.84 7.85 1.95
CA ALA A 38 -8.84 7.08 2.68
C ALA A 38 -9.66 6.17 1.76
N ASN A 39 -9.57 6.35 0.46
CA ASN A 39 -10.35 5.56 -0.49
C ASN A 39 -9.59 5.46 -1.82
N GLY A 40 -10.12 4.63 -2.71
CA GLY A 40 -9.45 4.35 -3.98
C GLY A 40 -9.38 5.54 -4.91
N GLN A 41 -10.43 6.35 -4.95
CA GLN A 41 -10.43 7.53 -5.80
C GLN A 41 -9.38 8.53 -5.38
N ASP A 42 -9.29 8.81 -4.08
CA ASP A 42 -8.29 9.72 -3.55
C ASP A 42 -6.89 9.17 -3.78
N ALA A 43 -6.72 7.86 -3.63
CA ALA A 43 -5.44 7.23 -3.91
C ALA A 43 -5.00 7.47 -5.35
N PHE A 44 -5.93 7.32 -6.29
CA PHE A 44 -5.63 7.53 -7.70
C PHE A 44 -5.22 8.99 -7.96
N LEU A 45 -5.99 9.94 -7.42
CA LEU A 45 -5.68 11.34 -7.61
C LEU A 45 -4.33 11.71 -7.03
N GLN A 46 -4.02 11.23 -5.84
CA GLN A 46 -2.74 11.53 -5.22
C GLN A 46 -1.58 10.90 -5.98
N ALA A 47 -1.76 9.68 -6.49
CA ALA A 47 -0.72 9.02 -7.27
C ALA A 47 -0.44 9.75 -8.57
N MET A 48 -1.48 10.33 -9.19
CA MET A 48 -1.30 11.12 -10.40
C MET A 48 -0.57 12.42 -10.11
N GLU A 49 -0.80 12.99 -8.94
CA GLU A 49 -0.18 14.26 -8.56
C GLU A 49 1.28 14.05 -8.15
N ASN A 50 1.54 13.03 -7.36
CA ASN A 50 2.87 12.72 -6.86
C ASN A 50 3.07 11.22 -6.92
N THR A 51 3.62 10.72 -8.01
CA THR A 51 3.79 9.28 -8.22
C THR A 51 4.59 8.66 -7.08
N PRO A 52 4.03 7.71 -6.34
CA PRO A 52 4.76 7.07 -5.25
C PRO A 52 5.72 6.01 -5.75
N ASP A 53 6.66 5.64 -4.90
CA ASP A 53 7.58 4.54 -5.16
C ASP A 53 7.02 3.21 -4.68
N ILE A 54 6.08 3.26 -3.74
CA ILE A 54 5.41 2.08 -3.22
C ILE A 54 4.03 2.48 -2.70
N VAL A 55 3.08 1.55 -2.80
CA VAL A 55 1.74 1.74 -2.26
C VAL A 55 1.46 0.67 -1.22
N LEU A 56 1.00 1.07 -0.04
CA LEU A 56 0.45 0.17 0.96
C LEU A 56 -1.06 0.30 0.89
N MET A 57 -1.74 -0.81 0.63
CA MET A 57 -3.16 -0.79 0.29
C MET A 57 -3.97 -1.71 1.19
N ASP A 58 -5.05 -1.19 1.76
CA ASP A 58 -6.04 -2.04 2.41
C ASP A 58 -7.05 -2.52 1.38
N VAL A 59 -7.56 -3.71 1.58
CA VAL A 59 -8.58 -4.28 0.69
C VAL A 59 -9.93 -3.58 0.88
N ASN A 60 -10.34 -3.39 2.14
CA ASN A 60 -11.64 -2.81 2.44
C ASN A 60 -11.52 -1.34 2.78
N LEU A 61 -11.99 -0.51 1.86
CA LEU A 61 -11.98 0.93 2.02
C LEU A 61 -13.43 1.42 2.01
N GLU A 62 -13.79 2.17 3.04
CA GLU A 62 -15.09 2.85 3.10
C GLU A 62 -16.27 1.99 2.67
N GLY A 63 -16.36 0.79 3.23
CA GLY A 63 -17.53 -0.05 3.03
C GLY A 63 -17.50 -0.93 1.80
N GLY A 64 -16.38 -1.01 1.09
CA GLY A 64 -16.30 -1.87 -0.08
C GLY A 64 -14.96 -2.50 -0.25
N ARG A 65 -14.83 -3.31 -1.29
CA ARG A 65 -13.58 -3.98 -1.61
C ARG A 65 -12.80 -3.25 -2.70
N GLU A 66 -12.99 -1.96 -2.77
CA GLU A 66 -12.40 -1.17 -3.83
C GLU A 66 -10.88 -1.12 -3.78
N GLY A 67 -10.28 -1.55 -2.66
CA GLY A 67 -8.82 -1.57 -2.58
C GLY A 67 -8.17 -2.45 -3.63
N ILE A 68 -8.78 -3.60 -3.94
CA ILE A 68 -8.24 -4.49 -4.97
C ILE A 68 -8.32 -3.83 -6.34
N GLU A 69 -9.47 -3.21 -6.66
CA GLU A 69 -9.63 -2.53 -7.93
C GLU A 69 -8.70 -1.32 -8.05
N ALA A 70 -8.59 -0.56 -6.96
CA ALA A 70 -7.71 0.60 -6.95
C ALA A 70 -6.26 0.18 -7.19
N ALA A 71 -5.84 -0.92 -6.56
CA ALA A 71 -4.48 -1.44 -6.74
C ALA A 71 -4.24 -1.86 -8.20
N ARG A 72 -5.21 -2.50 -8.82
CA ARG A 72 -5.07 -2.90 -10.21
C ARG A 72 -4.90 -1.68 -11.12
N TRP A 73 -5.72 -0.65 -10.90
CA TRP A 73 -5.60 0.58 -11.67
C TRP A 73 -4.24 1.23 -11.49
N LEU A 74 -3.79 1.34 -10.24
CA LEU A 74 -2.49 1.96 -9.97
C LEU A 74 -1.37 1.18 -10.63
N ARG A 75 -1.43 -0.15 -10.62
CA ARG A 75 -0.41 -0.96 -11.27
C ARG A 75 -0.41 -0.75 -12.78
N GLU A 76 -1.59 -0.65 -13.39
CA GLU A 76 -1.70 -0.44 -14.82
C GLU A 76 -1.18 0.93 -15.25
N VAL A 77 -1.48 1.95 -14.46
CA VAL A 77 -1.14 3.33 -14.82
C VAL A 77 0.27 3.70 -14.43
N CYS A 78 0.72 3.30 -13.26
CA CYS A 78 1.99 3.74 -12.69
C CYS A 78 3.04 2.65 -12.62
N ASP A 79 2.62 1.39 -12.69
CA ASP A 79 3.53 0.24 -12.62
C ASP A 79 4.43 0.29 -11.38
N ILE A 80 3.83 0.53 -10.22
CA ILE A 80 4.57 0.66 -8.96
C ILE A 80 4.28 -0.54 -8.06
N PRO A 81 5.22 -0.89 -7.17
CA PRO A 81 4.99 -2.00 -6.24
C PRO A 81 3.82 -1.71 -5.32
N ILE A 82 2.99 -2.73 -5.09
CA ILE A 82 1.85 -2.62 -4.21
C ILE A 82 1.94 -3.73 -3.18
N VAL A 83 1.80 -3.36 -1.90
CA VAL A 83 1.77 -4.30 -0.80
C VAL A 83 0.42 -4.14 -0.12
N PHE A 84 -0.32 -5.24 0.01
CA PHE A 84 -1.60 -5.20 0.72
C PHE A 84 -1.35 -5.43 2.21
N ILE A 85 -1.97 -4.59 3.04
CA ILE A 85 -1.95 -4.75 4.49
C ILE A 85 -3.40 -4.73 4.92
N THR A 86 -3.94 -5.89 5.28
CA THR A 86 -5.37 -6.03 5.47
C THR A 86 -5.68 -7.00 6.62
N ALA A 87 -6.85 -6.79 7.23
CA ALA A 87 -7.38 -7.75 8.20
C ALA A 87 -7.99 -8.96 7.49
N HIS A 88 -8.17 -8.89 6.17
CA HIS A 88 -8.86 -9.93 5.39
C HIS A 88 -7.86 -10.79 4.64
N THR A 89 -7.37 -11.83 5.33
CA THR A 89 -6.37 -12.74 4.74
C THR A 89 -6.94 -14.13 4.48
N ASP A 90 -8.25 -14.24 4.35
CA ASP A 90 -8.89 -15.50 4.00
C ASP A 90 -8.51 -15.88 2.56
N SER A 91 -8.60 -17.18 2.26
CA SER A 91 -8.11 -17.69 0.98
C SER A 91 -8.82 -17.09 -0.22
N ASP A 92 -10.13 -16.81 -0.11
CA ASP A 92 -10.87 -16.21 -1.21
C ASP A 92 -10.38 -14.79 -1.51
N THR A 93 -10.16 -13.99 -0.47
CA THR A 93 -9.66 -12.63 -0.64
C THR A 93 -8.25 -12.64 -1.24
N VAL A 94 -7.37 -13.51 -0.73
CA VAL A 94 -6.01 -13.60 -1.25
C VAL A 94 -6.01 -14.03 -2.72
N LYS A 95 -6.87 -14.97 -3.09
CA LYS A 95 -7.01 -15.38 -4.49
C LYS A 95 -7.42 -14.20 -5.37
N ARG A 96 -8.39 -13.41 -4.91
CA ARG A 96 -8.86 -12.26 -5.67
C ARG A 96 -7.76 -11.21 -5.83
N ILE A 97 -6.99 -11.00 -4.77
CA ILE A 97 -5.85 -10.09 -4.85
C ILE A 97 -4.88 -10.56 -5.94
N HIS A 98 -4.51 -11.83 -5.92
CA HIS A 98 -3.51 -12.34 -6.85
C HIS A 98 -4.04 -12.50 -8.27
N GLN A 99 -5.36 -12.55 -8.45
CA GLN A 99 -5.94 -12.50 -9.80
C GLN A 99 -5.83 -11.12 -10.42
N GLN A 100 -5.91 -10.07 -9.60
CA GLN A 100 -5.88 -8.70 -10.08
C GLN A 100 -4.47 -8.09 -10.03
N VAL A 101 -3.68 -8.47 -9.04
CA VAL A 101 -2.32 -7.96 -8.85
C VAL A 101 -1.43 -9.17 -8.49
N PRO A 102 -1.01 -9.94 -9.50
CA PRO A 102 -0.43 -11.28 -9.27
C PRO A 102 0.76 -11.35 -8.34
N ASP A 103 1.61 -10.34 -8.32
CA ASP A 103 2.84 -10.39 -7.53
C ASP A 103 2.78 -9.55 -6.25
N ALA A 104 1.61 -9.06 -5.88
CA ALA A 104 1.50 -8.21 -4.70
C ALA A 104 1.57 -9.05 -3.41
N PRO A 105 2.50 -8.71 -2.50
CA PRO A 105 2.51 -9.36 -1.18
C PRO A 105 1.27 -8.98 -0.37
N VAL A 106 0.87 -9.86 0.53
CA VAL A 106 -0.26 -9.63 1.42
C VAL A 106 0.21 -9.82 2.84
N ILE A 107 0.08 -8.77 3.64
CA ILE A 107 0.47 -8.77 5.05
C ILE A 107 -0.79 -8.65 5.90
N ALA A 108 -0.93 -9.50 6.92
CA ALA A 108 -2.04 -9.40 7.86
C ALA A 108 -1.84 -8.15 8.74
N LYS A 109 -2.90 -7.39 8.96
CA LYS A 109 -2.83 -6.19 9.79
C LYS A 109 -2.29 -6.49 11.18
N VAL A 110 -2.74 -7.59 11.77
CA VAL A 110 -2.21 -8.01 13.05
C VAL A 110 -0.74 -8.40 12.85
N LEU A 111 0.14 -7.87 13.68
CA LEU A 111 1.58 -8.16 13.61
C LEU A 111 2.24 -7.75 12.28
N TYR A 112 1.70 -6.73 11.61
CA TYR A 112 2.25 -6.32 10.32
C TYR A 112 3.73 -5.90 10.43
N ARG A 113 4.13 -5.39 11.59
CA ARG A 113 5.51 -4.93 11.77
C ARG A 113 6.52 -6.05 11.67
N ASP A 114 6.11 -7.29 11.94
CA ASP A 114 7.01 -8.43 11.88
C ASP A 114 7.54 -8.67 10.46
N SER A 115 6.79 -8.28 9.44
CA SER A 115 7.19 -8.56 8.06
C SER A 115 7.29 -7.32 7.17
N LEU A 116 6.90 -6.14 7.66
CA LEU A 116 6.85 -4.96 6.82
C LEU A 116 8.21 -4.60 6.22
N ALA A 117 9.24 -4.50 7.05
CA ALA A 117 10.57 -4.09 6.57
C ALA A 117 11.10 -5.06 5.54
N ARG A 118 10.94 -6.36 5.78
CA ARG A 118 11.43 -7.39 4.87
C ARG A 118 10.67 -7.35 3.54
N THR A 119 9.35 -7.21 3.62
CA THR A 119 8.51 -7.14 2.42
C THR A 119 8.85 -5.92 1.58
N VAL A 120 9.00 -4.76 2.23
CA VAL A 120 9.36 -3.53 1.53
C VAL A 120 10.72 -3.69 0.84
N ALA A 121 11.69 -4.28 1.52
CA ALA A 121 13.01 -4.49 0.94
C ALA A 121 12.94 -5.36 -0.31
N VAL A 122 12.11 -6.40 -0.29
CA VAL A 122 11.98 -7.29 -1.44
C VAL A 122 11.33 -6.58 -2.63
N VAL A 123 10.22 -5.86 -2.41
CA VAL A 123 9.52 -5.24 -3.54
C VAL A 123 10.27 -4.05 -4.11
N MET A 124 11.13 -3.42 -3.32
CA MET A 124 11.90 -2.26 -3.75
C MET A 124 13.25 -2.63 -4.37
N SER A 125 13.65 -3.90 -4.30
CA SER A 125 14.95 -4.31 -4.84
C SER A 125 14.94 -4.60 -6.36
#